data_00bfe598392af26293b6fd53ebda80ab
#
_entry.id   00bfe598392af26293b6fd53ebda80ab
#
_cell.length_a   1.000
_cell.length_b   1.000
_cell.length_c   1.000
_cell.angle_alpha   90.00
_cell.angle_beta   90.00
_cell.angle_gamma   90.00
#
_symmetry.space_group_name_H-M   'P 1'
#
loop_
_entity.id
_entity.type
_entity.pdbx_description
1 polymer ?
#
loop_
_entity_poly.entity_id
_entity_poly.type
_entity_poly.pdbx_seq_one_letter_code
_entity_poly.pdbx_strand_id
1 'polypeptide(L)' 'MIASPSKREAYFQAAVSFFDAASLQAEAGDVDAAGMLILKALDQERRAGAVGPQVLQLIKPRA' A
#
# COMPACT_ATOMS: atom_id res chain seq x y z
N MET A 1 12.89 -11.55 -22.19
CA MET A 1 11.47 -11.42 -21.95
C MET A 1 11.19 -10.96 -20.55
N ILE A 2 10.30 -10.04 -20.41
CA ILE A 2 10.01 -9.48 -19.10
C ILE A 2 8.78 -10.13 -18.52
N ALA A 3 8.89 -10.65 -17.33
CA ALA A 3 7.75 -11.24 -16.68
C ALA A 3 6.87 -10.16 -16.08
N SER A 4 5.59 -10.34 -16.18
CA SER A 4 4.66 -9.45 -15.52
C SER A 4 4.81 -9.59 -14.02
N PRO A 5 4.65 -8.50 -13.27
CA PRO A 5 4.63 -8.63 -11.82
C PRO A 5 3.47 -9.51 -11.40
N SER A 6 3.65 -10.22 -10.31
CA SER A 6 2.57 -11.01 -9.76
C SER A 6 1.47 -10.08 -9.28
N LYS A 7 0.27 -10.63 -9.09
CA LYS A 7 -0.83 -9.84 -8.56
C LYS A 7 -0.48 -9.28 -7.20
N ARG A 8 0.19 -10.06 -6.39
CA ARG A 8 0.58 -9.58 -5.08
C ARG A 8 1.50 -8.38 -5.17
N GLU A 9 2.48 -8.45 -6.07
CA GLU A 9 3.38 -7.32 -6.25
C GLU A 9 2.65 -6.09 -6.76
N ALA A 10 1.69 -6.29 -7.65
CA ALA A 10 0.92 -5.16 -8.15
C ALA A 10 0.13 -4.50 -7.04
N TYR A 11 -0.48 -5.29 -6.17
CA TYR A 11 -1.21 -4.72 -5.04
C TYR A 11 -0.28 -4.02 -4.08
N PHE A 12 0.90 -4.58 -3.85
CA PHE A 12 1.89 -3.94 -3.01
C PHE A 12 2.31 -2.59 -3.55
N GLN A 13 2.60 -2.55 -4.85
CA GLN A 13 3.03 -1.30 -5.45
C GLN A 13 1.93 -0.26 -5.39
N ALA A 14 0.70 -0.69 -5.57
CA ALA A 14 -0.42 0.23 -5.44
C ALA A 14 -0.52 0.75 -4.01
N ALA A 15 -0.33 -0.11 -3.03
CA ALA A 15 -0.40 0.31 -1.64
C ALA A 15 0.69 1.34 -1.34
N VAL A 16 1.90 1.10 -1.81
CA VAL A 16 3.01 2.04 -1.58
C VAL A 16 2.68 3.38 -2.21
N SER A 17 2.15 3.37 -3.42
CA SER A 17 1.78 4.63 -4.09
C SER A 17 0.73 5.39 -3.30
N PHE A 18 -0.27 4.68 -2.76
CA PHE A 18 -1.29 5.34 -1.97
C PHE A 18 -0.71 5.90 -0.67
N PHE A 19 0.20 5.17 -0.03
CA PHE A 19 0.83 5.68 1.19
C PHE A 19 1.67 6.92 0.90
N ASP A 20 2.41 6.91 -0.19
CA ASP A 20 3.20 8.09 -0.57
C ASP A 20 2.29 9.28 -0.82
N ALA A 21 1.19 9.06 -1.54
CA ALA A 21 0.25 10.15 -1.80
C ALA A 21 -0.37 10.64 -0.50
N ALA A 22 -0.66 9.73 0.42
CA ALA A 22 -1.21 10.12 1.70
C ALA A 22 -0.25 11.00 2.48
N SER A 23 1.03 10.64 2.46
CA SER A 23 2.04 11.46 3.14
C SER A 23 2.08 12.87 2.58
N LEU A 24 2.02 12.99 1.26
CA LEU A 24 2.02 14.30 0.63
C LEU A 24 0.79 15.11 1.02
N GLN A 25 -0.38 14.47 1.06
CA GLN A 25 -1.59 15.18 1.44
C GLN A 25 -1.54 15.58 2.90
N ALA A 26 -1.01 14.73 3.75
CA ALA A 26 -0.89 15.06 5.16
C ALA A 26 0.04 16.25 5.37
N GLU A 27 1.15 16.28 4.64
CA GLU A 27 2.08 17.39 4.73
C GLU A 27 1.45 18.67 4.24
N ALA A 28 0.55 18.58 3.28
CA ALA A 28 -0.16 19.75 2.79
C ALA A 28 -1.31 20.17 3.71
N GLY A 29 -1.57 19.40 4.76
CA GLY A 29 -2.63 19.71 5.68
C GLY A 29 -3.98 19.15 5.32
N ASP A 30 -4.06 18.34 4.26
CA ASP A 30 -5.32 17.76 3.84
C ASP A 30 -5.51 16.40 4.50
N VAL A 31 -5.99 16.43 5.74
CA VAL A 31 -6.11 15.22 6.54
C VAL A 31 -7.16 14.28 5.97
N ASP A 32 -8.25 14.83 5.46
CA ASP A 32 -9.30 14.00 4.90
C ASP A 32 -8.82 13.23 3.68
N ALA A 33 -8.11 13.90 2.78
CA ALA A 33 -7.58 13.22 1.61
C ALA A 33 -6.54 12.18 2.02
N ALA A 34 -5.70 12.51 2.99
CA ALA A 34 -4.70 11.57 3.47
C ALA A 34 -5.37 10.33 4.05
N GLY A 35 -6.43 10.51 4.83
CA GLY A 35 -7.14 9.38 5.40
C GLY A 35 -7.75 8.48 4.35
N MET A 36 -8.35 9.08 3.32
CA MET A 36 -8.93 8.28 2.24
C MET A 36 -7.87 7.47 1.52
N LEU A 37 -6.72 8.08 1.29
CA LEU A 37 -5.63 7.38 0.61
C LEU A 37 -5.09 6.25 1.46
N ILE A 38 -5.01 6.45 2.77
CA ILE A 38 -4.58 5.37 3.65
C ILE A 38 -5.55 4.20 3.60
N LEU A 39 -6.84 4.48 3.59
CA LEU A 39 -7.82 3.41 3.49
C LEU A 39 -7.67 2.64 2.19
N LYS A 40 -7.40 3.35 1.10
CA LYS A 40 -7.16 2.68 -0.17
C LYS A 40 -5.90 1.84 -0.13
N ALA A 41 -4.86 2.33 0.52
CA ALA A 41 -3.63 1.56 0.65
C ALA A 41 -3.87 0.28 1.44
N LEU A 42 -4.61 0.38 2.53
CA LEU A 42 -4.92 -0.79 3.34
C LEU A 42 -5.76 -1.79 2.58
N ASP A 43 -6.66 -1.31 1.73
CA ASP A 43 -7.45 -2.21 0.89
C ASP A 43 -6.55 -2.98 -0.07
N GLN A 44 -5.56 -2.30 -0.65
CA GLN A 44 -4.62 -2.98 -1.54
C GLN A 44 -3.80 -4.01 -0.78
N GLU A 45 -3.39 -3.68 0.44
CA GLU A 45 -2.65 -4.64 1.26
C GLU A 45 -3.50 -5.85 1.58
N ARG A 46 -4.77 -5.64 1.84
CA ARG A 46 -5.66 -6.76 2.11
C ARG A 46 -5.76 -7.66 0.87
N ARG A 47 -5.84 -7.08 -0.30
CA ARG A 47 -5.89 -7.86 -1.53
C ARG A 47 -4.60 -8.63 -1.75
N ALA A 48 -3.47 -8.01 -1.45
CA ALA A 48 -2.20 -8.69 -1.55
C ALA A 48 -2.13 -9.85 -0.57
N GLY A 49 -2.64 -9.66 0.62
CA GLY A 49 -2.68 -10.73 1.62
C GLY A 49 -3.53 -11.90 1.18
N ALA A 50 -4.55 -11.64 0.37
CA ALA A 50 -5.39 -12.72 -0.11
C ALA A 50 -4.66 -13.62 -1.09
N VAL A 51 -3.59 -13.11 -1.72
CA VAL A 51 -2.83 -13.91 -2.67
C VAL A 51 -1.49 -14.38 -2.10
N GLY A 52 -1.13 -13.92 -0.91
CA GLY A 52 0.11 -14.35 -0.29
C GLY A 52 0.28 -13.73 1.08
N PRO A 53 1.02 -14.37 1.95
CA PRO A 53 1.17 -13.91 3.34
C PRO A 53 2.28 -12.91 3.57
N GLN A 54 3.08 -12.58 2.57
CA GLN A 54 4.27 -11.78 2.79
C GLN A 54 3.98 -10.33 3.11
N VAL A 55 2.74 -9.90 2.94
CA VAL A 55 2.38 -8.52 3.25
C VAL A 55 2.76 -8.17 4.67
N LEU A 56 2.43 -9.04 5.61
CA LEU A 56 2.71 -8.77 7.02
C LEU A 56 4.20 -8.69 7.28
N GLN A 57 5.00 -9.44 6.54
CA GLN A 57 6.43 -9.42 6.76
C GLN A 57 7.05 -8.11 6.29
N LEU A 58 6.49 -7.54 5.23
CA LEU A 58 7.05 -6.31 4.70
C LEU A 58 6.76 -5.12 5.59
N ILE A 59 5.65 -5.13 6.28
CA ILE A 59 5.32 -4.02 7.16
C ILE A 59 5.59 -4.35 8.62
N LYS A 60 6.31 -5.41 8.86
CA LYS A 60 6.62 -5.81 10.22
C LYS A 60 7.44 -4.73 10.91
N PRO A 61 7.03 -4.30 12.08
CA PRO A 61 7.82 -3.30 12.80
C PRO A 61 9.12 -3.91 13.26
N ARG A 62 10.10 -3.06 13.40
CA ARG A 62 11.36 -3.52 13.96
C ARG A 62 11.20 -3.71 15.44
N ALA A 63 11.59 -4.84 15.86
CA ALA A 63 11.47 -5.18 17.27
C ALA A 63 12.56 -4.51 18.06
#